data_7af7ce063f35b1f0119f22ba4f78b41f
#
_entry.id   7af7ce063f35b1f0119f22ba4f78b41f
#
_cell.length_a   1.000
_cell.length_b   1.000
_cell.length_c   1.000
_cell.angle_alpha   90.00
_cell.angle_beta   90.00
_cell.angle_gamma   90.00
#
_symmetry.space_group_name_H-M   'P 1'
#
loop_
_entity.id
_entity.type
_entity.pdbx_description
1 polymer ?
#
loop_
_entity_poly.entity_id
_entity_poly.type
_entity_poly.pdbx_seq_one_letter_code
_entity_poly.pdbx_strand_id
1 'polypeptide(L)'
;MRCLDIFAGTGALGFEAASRHAQVAVLVEKDKKAHANLLANFALLQSTPAPGSVEIIHGDGLEFLKRQANQSCDLIFIDPPFQDEMLFKQAVLEAARVCDDRAGGGIYIEFPAARTREDVEALLPEWHCGKYLEAGQVKACLFRSRRG
;
A
#
# COMPACT_ATOMS: atom_id res chain seq x y z
N MET A 1 -10.31 -8.83 -5.77
CA MET A 1 -9.00 -8.51 -5.16
C MET A 1 -9.20 -7.52 -4.03
N ARG A 2 -8.62 -7.80 -2.88
CA ARG A 2 -8.65 -6.92 -1.70
C ARG A 2 -7.36 -6.13 -1.63
N CYS A 3 -7.45 -4.80 -1.68
CA CYS A 3 -6.32 -3.89 -1.65
C CYS A 3 -6.29 -3.09 -0.35
N LEU A 4 -5.09 -2.81 0.14
CA LEU A 4 -4.89 -2.07 1.39
C LEU A 4 -3.82 -1.00 1.19
N ASP A 5 -4.16 0.26 1.50
CA ASP A 5 -3.24 1.38 1.48
C ASP A 5 -3.15 1.94 2.89
N ILE A 6 -2.07 1.65 3.59
CA ILE A 6 -1.92 1.99 5.01
C ILE A 6 -1.34 3.38 5.27
N PHE A 7 -0.93 4.08 4.22
CA PHE A 7 -0.46 5.48 4.28
C PHE A 7 -1.14 6.25 3.15
N ALA A 8 -2.46 6.36 3.23
CA ALA A 8 -3.28 6.71 2.06
C ALA A 8 -3.04 8.12 1.50
N GLY A 9 -2.70 9.10 2.35
CA GLY A 9 -2.47 10.46 1.89
C GLY A 9 -3.65 11.03 1.10
N THR A 10 -3.44 11.32 -0.18
CA THR A 10 -4.50 11.81 -1.07
C THR A 10 -5.46 10.71 -1.52
N GLY A 11 -5.10 9.46 -1.30
CA GLY A 11 -5.89 8.32 -1.74
C GLY A 11 -5.66 7.89 -3.18
N ALA A 12 -4.70 8.50 -3.89
CA ALA A 12 -4.50 8.25 -5.31
C ALA A 12 -4.31 6.78 -5.65
N LEU A 13 -3.48 6.06 -4.90
CA LEU A 13 -3.21 4.64 -5.14
C LEU A 13 -4.45 3.78 -4.86
N GLY A 14 -5.11 4.01 -3.73
CA GLY A 14 -6.30 3.23 -3.35
C GLY A 14 -7.48 3.48 -4.27
N PHE A 15 -7.70 4.73 -4.68
CA PHE A 15 -8.77 5.06 -5.63
C PHE A 15 -8.49 4.47 -7.01
N GLU A 16 -7.24 4.49 -7.45
CA GLU A 16 -6.85 3.87 -8.71
C GLU A 16 -7.10 2.36 -8.67
N ALA A 17 -6.74 1.70 -7.56
CA ALA A 17 -6.99 0.28 -7.36
C ALA A 17 -8.49 -0.04 -7.42
N ALA A 18 -9.32 0.78 -6.77
CA ALA A 18 -10.77 0.59 -6.78
C ALA A 18 -11.36 0.74 -8.18
N SER A 19 -10.81 1.66 -8.99
CA SER A 19 -11.27 1.87 -10.37
C SER A 19 -10.81 0.74 -11.30
N ARG A 20 -9.79 -0.03 -10.91
CA ARG A 20 -9.18 -1.09 -11.72
C ARG A 20 -9.44 -2.49 -11.17
N HIS A 21 -10.69 -2.79 -10.85
CA HIS A 21 -11.14 -4.15 -10.52
C HIS A 21 -10.87 -4.62 -9.08
N ALA A 22 -10.44 -3.75 -8.17
CA ALA A 22 -10.39 -4.11 -6.76
C ALA A 22 -11.82 -4.28 -6.25
N GLN A 23 -12.14 -5.42 -5.62
CA GLN A 23 -13.44 -5.62 -5.00
C GLN A 23 -13.59 -4.74 -3.77
N VAL A 24 -12.51 -4.62 -3.00
CA VAL A 24 -12.44 -3.78 -1.80
C VAL A 24 -11.09 -3.06 -1.77
N ALA A 25 -11.11 -1.76 -1.57
CA ALA A 25 -9.90 -0.97 -1.30
C ALA A 25 -10.08 -0.29 0.05
N VAL A 26 -9.19 -0.60 1.00
CA VAL A 26 -9.18 -0.03 2.33
C VAL A 26 -8.04 0.98 2.43
N LEU A 27 -8.37 2.23 2.74
CA LEU A 27 -7.41 3.33 2.83
C LEU A 27 -7.33 3.81 4.27
N VAL A 28 -6.15 3.76 4.86
CA VAL A 28 -5.92 4.15 6.26
C VAL A 28 -5.06 5.41 6.29
N GLU A 29 -5.49 6.43 7.00
CA GLU A 29 -4.76 7.69 7.14
C GLU A 29 -4.79 8.15 8.59
N LYS A 30 -3.62 8.44 9.14
CA LYS A 30 -3.44 8.84 10.53
C LYS A 30 -3.65 10.34 10.74
N ASP A 31 -3.18 11.17 9.81
CA ASP A 31 -3.25 12.60 9.94
C ASP A 31 -4.68 13.11 9.77
N LYS A 32 -5.16 13.89 10.73
CA LYS A 32 -6.55 14.38 10.74
C LYS A 32 -6.88 15.21 9.51
N LYS A 33 -5.98 16.09 9.11
CA LYS A 33 -6.21 16.97 7.96
C LYS A 33 -6.17 16.17 6.65
N ALA A 34 -5.20 15.26 6.52
CA ALA A 34 -5.11 14.40 5.35
C ALA A 34 -6.33 13.47 5.25
N HIS A 35 -6.81 12.96 6.37
CA HIS A 35 -8.03 12.14 6.42
C HIS A 35 -9.25 12.94 5.93
N ALA A 36 -9.40 14.19 6.38
CA ALA A 36 -10.49 15.06 5.92
C ALA A 36 -10.42 15.32 4.42
N ASN A 37 -9.21 15.56 3.90
CA ASN A 37 -8.99 15.75 2.46
C ASN A 37 -9.30 14.47 1.68
N LEU A 38 -8.95 13.32 2.22
CA LEU A 38 -9.22 12.02 1.63
C LEU A 38 -10.72 11.77 1.49
N LEU A 39 -11.49 12.09 2.54
CA LEU A 39 -12.96 11.99 2.49
C LEU A 39 -13.56 12.92 1.45
N ALA A 40 -13.05 14.16 1.33
CA ALA A 40 -13.51 15.13 0.34
C ALA A 40 -13.21 14.63 -1.09
N ASN A 41 -12.02 14.08 -1.31
CA ASN A 41 -11.63 13.52 -2.61
C ASN A 41 -12.52 12.32 -2.97
N PHE A 42 -12.82 11.47 -2.01
CA PHE A 42 -13.71 10.33 -2.20
C PHE A 42 -15.11 10.78 -2.62
N ALA A 43 -15.65 11.81 -1.95
CA ALA A 43 -16.97 12.34 -2.27
C ALA A 43 -17.06 12.85 -3.71
N LEU A 44 -16.00 13.49 -4.21
CA LEU A 44 -15.93 13.95 -5.60
C LEU A 44 -15.92 12.79 -6.60
N LEU A 45 -15.27 11.67 -6.23
CA LEU A 45 -15.14 10.51 -7.12
C LEU A 45 -16.37 9.60 -7.11
N GLN A 46 -17.26 9.73 -6.12
CA GLN A 46 -18.46 8.90 -6.05
C GLN A 46 -19.44 9.16 -7.18
N SER A 47 -19.33 10.27 -7.89
CA SER A 47 -20.15 10.56 -9.07
C SER A 47 -19.77 9.66 -10.25
N THR A 48 -18.61 9.02 -10.22
CA THR A 48 -18.14 8.10 -11.25
C THR A 48 -18.26 6.68 -10.72
N PRO A 49 -19.03 5.80 -11.37
CA PRO A 49 -19.16 4.41 -10.90
C PRO A 49 -17.81 3.71 -10.84
N ALA A 50 -17.45 3.19 -9.68
CA ALA A 50 -16.29 2.33 -9.52
C ALA A 50 -16.77 0.89 -9.39
N PRO A 51 -16.05 -0.10 -9.96
CA PRO A 51 -16.46 -1.50 -9.87
C PRO A 51 -16.32 -2.09 -8.47
N GLY A 52 -15.57 -1.44 -7.57
CA GLY A 52 -15.34 -1.91 -6.21
C GLY A 52 -15.83 -0.95 -5.14
N SER A 53 -15.74 -1.36 -3.89
CA SER A 53 -16.03 -0.52 -2.74
C SER A 53 -14.75 0.07 -2.17
N VAL A 54 -14.86 1.28 -1.60
CA VAL A 54 -13.75 1.96 -0.93
C VAL A 54 -14.16 2.20 0.53
N GLU A 55 -13.28 1.82 1.44
CA GLU A 55 -13.44 2.05 2.87
C GLU A 55 -12.30 2.93 3.35
N ILE A 56 -12.62 4.04 4.01
CA ILE A 56 -11.64 4.99 4.52
C ILE A 56 -11.63 4.96 6.03
N ILE A 57 -10.44 4.73 6.60
CA ILE A 57 -10.27 4.59 8.06
C ILE A 57 -9.31 5.67 8.55
N HIS A 58 -9.72 6.39 9.61
CA HIS A 58 -8.84 7.32 10.32
C HIS A 58 -8.11 6.53 11.40
N GLY A 59 -6.81 6.37 11.26
CA GLY A 59 -6.03 5.61 12.21
C GLY A 59 -4.58 5.41 11.80
N ASP A 60 -3.85 4.69 12.64
CA ASP A 60 -2.45 4.34 12.41
C ASP A 60 -2.38 3.15 11.44
N GLY A 61 -1.71 3.36 10.30
CA GLY A 61 -1.63 2.34 9.25
C GLY A 61 -0.90 1.08 9.69
N LEU A 62 0.21 1.23 10.42
CA LEU A 62 0.97 0.06 10.91
C LEU A 62 0.15 -0.74 11.92
N GLU A 63 -0.52 -0.07 12.85
CA GLU A 63 -1.38 -0.76 13.82
C GLU A 63 -2.53 -1.48 13.12
N PHE A 64 -3.13 -0.85 12.11
CA PHE A 64 -4.16 -1.48 11.30
C PHE A 64 -3.62 -2.74 10.62
N LEU A 65 -2.44 -2.65 10.01
CA LEU A 65 -1.80 -3.77 9.31
C LEU A 65 -1.49 -4.92 10.26
N LYS A 66 -1.01 -4.63 11.46
CA LYS A 66 -0.72 -5.64 12.48
C LYS A 66 -1.94 -6.45 12.90
N ARG A 67 -3.13 -5.85 12.82
CA ARG A 67 -4.39 -6.50 13.18
C ARG A 67 -4.96 -7.39 12.07
N GLN A 68 -4.40 -7.31 10.86
CA GLN A 68 -4.88 -8.13 9.76
C GLN A 68 -4.39 -9.57 9.91
N ALA A 69 -5.22 -10.51 9.48
CA ALA A 69 -4.86 -11.92 9.47
C ALA A 69 -3.74 -12.19 8.46
N ASN A 70 -3.01 -13.28 8.66
CA ASN A 70 -2.00 -13.71 7.70
C ASN A 70 -2.65 -13.95 6.34
N GLN A 71 -1.97 -13.53 5.27
CA GLN A 71 -2.39 -13.79 3.90
C GLN A 71 -3.84 -13.38 3.60
N SER A 72 -4.27 -12.22 4.14
CA SER A 72 -5.64 -11.75 4.03
C SER A 72 -5.85 -10.63 3.02
N CYS A 73 -4.79 -10.08 2.43
CA CYS A 73 -4.87 -9.01 1.44
C CYS A 73 -4.09 -9.40 0.19
N ASP A 74 -4.62 -9.04 -0.97
CA ASP A 74 -4.02 -9.41 -2.25
C ASP A 74 -2.97 -8.40 -2.72
N LEU A 75 -3.18 -7.11 -2.42
CA LEU A 75 -2.29 -6.03 -2.82
C LEU A 75 -2.19 -5.02 -1.69
N ILE A 76 -0.95 -4.72 -1.29
CA ILE A 76 -0.67 -3.78 -0.20
C ILE A 76 0.24 -2.67 -0.72
N PHE A 77 -0.18 -1.41 -0.53
CA PHE A 77 0.61 -0.24 -0.88
C PHE A 77 1.32 0.28 0.37
N ILE A 78 2.64 0.45 0.27
CA ILE A 78 3.50 0.97 1.34
C ILE A 78 4.17 2.25 0.82
N ASP A 79 3.72 3.39 1.30
CA ASP A 79 4.29 4.70 0.98
C ASP A 79 4.37 5.55 2.26
N PRO A 80 5.26 5.15 3.21
CA PRO A 80 5.33 5.81 4.52
C PRO A 80 6.07 7.15 4.43
N PRO A 81 5.98 7.97 5.49
CA PRO A 81 6.86 9.13 5.61
C PRO A 81 8.32 8.70 5.53
N PHE A 82 9.07 9.27 4.60
CA PHE A 82 10.42 8.81 4.27
C PHE A 82 11.43 8.92 5.41
N GLN A 83 11.15 9.74 6.41
CA GLN A 83 12.09 10.04 7.49
C GLN A 83 12.04 9.04 8.64
N ASP A 84 11.06 8.14 8.65
CA ASP A 84 10.90 7.16 9.74
C ASP A 84 11.30 5.77 9.24
N GLU A 85 12.57 5.43 9.43
CA GLU A 85 13.12 4.15 8.98
C GLU A 85 12.57 2.96 9.76
N MET A 86 12.29 3.15 11.05
CA MET A 86 11.73 2.07 11.87
C MET A 86 10.31 1.73 11.40
N LEU A 87 9.51 2.75 11.16
CA LEU A 87 8.16 2.58 10.63
C LEU A 87 8.18 1.88 9.28
N PHE A 88 9.07 2.31 8.39
CA PHE A 88 9.22 1.69 7.06
C PHE A 88 9.52 0.21 7.19
N LYS A 89 10.53 -0.15 7.99
CA LYS A 89 10.95 -1.53 8.16
C LYS A 89 9.82 -2.40 8.74
N GLN A 90 9.14 -1.91 9.77
CA GLN A 90 8.05 -2.65 10.40
C GLN A 90 6.88 -2.85 9.45
N ALA A 91 6.54 -1.81 8.67
CA ALA A 91 5.45 -1.90 7.69
C ALA A 91 5.74 -2.93 6.60
N VAL A 92 6.97 -2.95 6.08
CA VAL A 92 7.38 -3.90 5.04
C VAL A 92 7.32 -5.33 5.57
N LEU A 93 7.82 -5.57 6.79
CA LEU A 93 7.81 -6.91 7.39
C LEU A 93 6.39 -7.41 7.65
N GLU A 94 5.51 -6.53 8.14
CA GLU A 94 4.11 -6.90 8.36
C GLU A 94 3.36 -7.13 7.05
N ALA A 95 3.66 -6.34 6.02
CA ALA A 95 3.05 -6.54 4.71
C ALA A 95 3.39 -7.92 4.14
N ALA A 96 4.61 -8.40 4.35
CA ALA A 96 5.02 -9.73 3.91
C ALA A 96 4.18 -10.84 4.56
N ARG A 97 3.77 -10.62 5.81
CA ARG A 97 2.91 -11.57 6.54
C ARG A 97 1.46 -11.53 6.02
N VAL A 98 0.96 -10.34 5.76
CA VAL A 98 -0.47 -10.10 5.44
C VAL A 98 -0.80 -10.34 3.97
N CYS A 99 0.18 -10.19 3.07
CA CYS A 99 -0.05 -10.28 1.64
C CYS A 99 -0.09 -11.71 1.13
N ASP A 100 -1.09 -12.00 0.32
CA ASP A 100 -1.19 -13.21 -0.51
C ASP A 100 -1.32 -12.77 -1.96
N ASP A 101 -0.26 -12.91 -2.74
CA ASP A 101 -0.20 -12.39 -4.11
C ASP A 101 -0.74 -13.34 -5.19
N ARG A 102 -1.31 -14.48 -4.80
CA ARG A 102 -1.77 -15.52 -5.75
C ARG A 102 -2.85 -15.02 -6.71
N ALA A 103 -3.63 -14.00 -6.29
CA ALA A 103 -4.66 -13.41 -7.15
C ALA A 103 -4.11 -12.38 -8.15
N GLY A 104 -2.78 -12.22 -8.23
CA GLY A 104 -2.15 -11.29 -9.16
C GLY A 104 -1.71 -9.97 -8.53
N GLY A 105 -1.77 -9.87 -7.20
CA GLY A 105 -1.36 -8.67 -6.48
C GLY A 105 0.12 -8.69 -6.09
N GLY A 106 0.41 -8.21 -4.89
CA GLY A 106 1.76 -8.11 -4.35
C GLY A 106 1.91 -6.99 -3.33
N ILE A 107 3.15 -6.61 -3.06
CA ILE A 107 3.48 -5.50 -2.17
C ILE A 107 4.12 -4.39 -3.01
N TYR A 108 3.43 -3.26 -3.12
CA TYR A 108 3.95 -2.08 -3.82
C TYR A 108 4.58 -1.15 -2.78
N ILE A 109 5.89 -0.90 -2.93
CA ILE A 109 6.65 -0.10 -1.97
C ILE A 109 7.28 1.10 -2.67
N GLU A 110 6.98 2.31 -2.19
CA GLU A 110 7.67 3.53 -2.59
C GLU A 110 8.73 3.87 -1.54
N PHE A 111 9.90 4.31 -1.99
CA PHE A 111 11.00 4.68 -1.10
C PHE A 111 11.83 5.81 -1.70
N PRO A 112 12.54 6.60 -0.86
CA PRO A 112 13.31 7.74 -1.36
C PRO A 112 14.55 7.30 -2.12
N ALA A 113 15.06 8.17 -2.99
CA ALA A 113 16.25 7.90 -3.79
C ALA A 113 17.48 7.56 -2.95
N ALA A 114 17.55 8.03 -1.71
CA ALA A 114 18.65 7.75 -0.80
C ALA A 114 18.69 6.29 -0.33
N ARG A 115 17.57 5.56 -0.41
CA ARG A 115 17.50 4.14 -0.07
C ARG A 115 17.71 3.33 -1.35
N THR A 116 18.46 2.25 -1.25
CA THR A 116 18.70 1.40 -2.43
C THR A 116 17.62 0.33 -2.55
N ARG A 117 17.44 -0.15 -3.78
CA ARG A 117 16.56 -1.29 -4.06
C ARG A 117 17.02 -2.52 -3.27
N GLU A 118 18.32 -2.73 -3.17
CA GLU A 118 18.92 -3.85 -2.45
C GLU A 118 18.59 -3.82 -0.97
N ASP A 119 18.54 -2.62 -0.37
CA ASP A 119 18.14 -2.46 1.04
C ASP A 119 16.71 -2.95 1.27
N VAL A 120 15.81 -2.64 0.34
CA VAL A 120 14.41 -3.07 0.44
C VAL A 120 14.29 -4.57 0.19
N GLU A 121 14.99 -5.09 -0.80
CA GLU A 121 15.00 -6.53 -1.09
C GLU A 121 15.50 -7.35 0.09
N ALA A 122 16.46 -6.84 0.84
CA ALA A 122 16.99 -7.51 2.02
C ALA A 122 15.95 -7.70 3.13
N LEU A 123 14.93 -6.85 3.17
CA LEU A 123 13.82 -6.99 4.12
C LEU A 123 12.81 -8.07 3.69
N LEU A 124 12.84 -8.47 2.44
CA LEU A 124 11.86 -9.37 1.85
C LEU A 124 12.55 -10.54 1.14
N PRO A 125 13.25 -11.44 1.89
CA PRO A 125 14.05 -12.50 1.28
C PRO A 125 13.22 -13.53 0.49
N GLU A 126 11.93 -13.69 0.82
CA GLU A 126 11.04 -14.61 0.12
C GLU A 126 10.26 -13.95 -1.01
N TRP A 127 10.59 -12.69 -1.32
CA TRP A 127 9.95 -11.90 -2.35
C TRP A 127 10.97 -11.43 -3.36
N HIS A 128 10.53 -11.10 -4.56
CA HIS A 128 11.38 -10.50 -5.58
C HIS A 128 10.72 -9.27 -6.17
N CYS A 129 11.52 -8.30 -6.59
CA CYS A 129 11.02 -7.11 -7.27
C CYS A 129 10.68 -7.48 -8.72
N GLY A 130 9.39 -7.65 -8.99
CA GLY A 130 8.90 -7.99 -10.32
C GLY A 130 8.85 -6.79 -11.25
N LYS A 131 8.68 -5.58 -10.70
CA LYS A 131 8.65 -4.35 -11.48
C LYS A 131 9.27 -3.22 -10.67
N TYR A 132 10.24 -2.53 -11.29
CA TYR A 132 10.96 -1.43 -10.66
C TYR A 132 10.77 -0.14 -11.47
N LEU A 133 10.49 0.96 -10.78
CA LEU A 133 10.27 2.27 -11.39
C LEU A 133 11.08 3.33 -10.64
N GLU A 134 11.60 4.32 -11.40
CA GLU A 134 12.20 5.52 -10.83
C GLU A 134 11.50 6.74 -11.42
N ALA A 135 11.11 7.67 -10.56
CA ALA A 135 10.46 8.91 -10.99
C ALA A 135 10.90 10.04 -10.06
N GLY A 136 11.81 10.90 -10.55
CA GLY A 136 12.36 12.01 -9.76
C GLY A 136 13.10 11.52 -8.52
N GLN A 137 12.62 11.94 -7.36
CA GLN A 137 13.21 11.59 -6.06
C GLN A 137 12.66 10.30 -5.45
N VAL A 138 11.79 9.61 -6.18
CA VAL A 138 11.07 8.43 -5.66
C VAL A 138 11.40 7.20 -6.49
N LYS A 139 11.61 6.10 -5.79
CA LYS A 139 11.74 4.76 -6.38
C LYS A 139 10.56 3.92 -5.94
N ALA A 140 10.15 2.98 -6.77
CA ALA A 140 9.07 2.07 -6.43
C ALA A 140 9.36 0.67 -6.93
N CYS A 141 8.99 -0.32 -6.11
CA CYS A 141 9.06 -1.74 -6.49
C CYS A 141 7.72 -2.40 -6.23
N LEU A 142 7.28 -3.22 -7.18
CA LEU A 142 6.20 -4.15 -6.94
C LEU A 142 6.82 -5.52 -6.65
N PHE A 143 6.69 -5.97 -5.41
CA PHE A 143 7.23 -7.24 -4.96
C PHE A 143 6.20 -8.35 -5.11
N ARG A 144 6.68 -9.49 -5.59
CA ARG A 144 5.89 -10.71 -5.70
C ARG A 144 6.59 -11.84 -4.97
N SER A 145 5.80 -12.78 -4.45
CA SER A 145 6.33 -13.92 -3.74
C SER A 145 7.13 -14.83 -4.67
N ARG A 146 8.25 -15.34 -4.16
CA ARG A 146 9.04 -16.36 -4.88
C ARG A 146 8.37 -17.73 -4.89
N ARG A 147 7.32 -17.90 -4.06
CA ARG A 147 6.57 -19.14 -4.01
C ARG A 147 5.66 -19.36 -5.23
N GLY A 148 5.61 -18.38 -6.08
CA GLY A 148 4.98 -18.44 -7.39
C GLY A 148 3.62 -19.01 -7.46
#